data_803327d6d9f8076e39aef6638c525b83
#
_entry.id   803327d6d9f8076e39aef6638c525b83
#
_cell.length_a   1.000
_cell.length_b   1.000
_cell.length_c   1.000
_cell.angle_alpha   90.00
_cell.angle_beta   90.00
_cell.angle_gamma   90.00
#
_symmetry.space_group_name_H-M   'P 1'
#
loop_
_entity.id
_entity.type
_entity.pdbx_description
1 polymer ?
#
loop_
_entity_poly.entity_id
_entity_poly.type
_entity_poly.pdbx_seq_one_letter_code
_entity_poly.pdbx_strand_id
1 'polypeptide(L)'
;MDISSVGKAFQSERLIYRSPEDNDKDKEFFFKHIENDPIAKALADPSILRPKNKKGIEEFLTEFQKSVLSVVMCLPPSEAKQHSIEASEPVPIGFICIGWGGTPKNREQHRNTHIGIVIADAFRNKGYGGESINWALDWAFRFGGYHRVGIGTLGFNERAQHLYKKLGFVEEGRSREAIWFDRKWWDMIDYGMLEHEWEALRAKSKLDS
;
A
#
# COMPACT_ATOMS: atom_id res chain seq x y z
N MET A 1 10.87 19.06 18.94
CA MET A 1 10.20 18.56 17.72
C MET A 1 10.77 19.36 16.53
N ASP A 2 11.47 18.68 15.64
CA ASP A 2 11.94 19.36 14.42
C ASP A 2 10.82 19.35 13.38
N ILE A 3 10.16 20.48 13.20
CA ILE A 3 9.04 20.65 12.26
C ILE A 3 9.51 20.61 10.80
N SER A 4 10.81 20.76 10.53
CA SER A 4 11.36 20.71 9.16
C SER A 4 11.14 19.34 8.51
N SER A 5 11.12 18.27 9.31
CA SER A 5 10.84 16.91 8.83
C SER A 5 9.40 16.71 8.34
N VAL A 6 8.45 17.57 8.75
CA VAL A 6 7.04 17.52 8.34
C VAL A 6 6.86 18.03 6.91
N GLY A 7 7.73 18.92 6.43
CA GLY A 7 7.66 19.47 5.07
C GLY A 7 7.74 18.42 3.95
N LYS A 8 8.24 17.23 4.25
CA LYS A 8 8.32 16.08 3.33
C LYS A 8 7.38 14.93 3.71
N ALA A 9 6.36 15.19 4.54
CA ALA A 9 5.48 14.14 5.06
C ALA A 9 4.74 13.35 3.95
N PHE A 10 4.54 13.94 2.79
CA PHE A 10 3.88 13.31 1.63
C PHE A 10 4.85 12.96 0.49
N GLN A 11 6.10 12.72 0.85
CA GLN A 11 7.16 12.32 -0.09
C GLN A 11 8.05 11.25 0.53
N SER A 12 8.62 10.40 -0.30
CA SER A 12 9.75 9.54 0.04
C SER A 12 10.94 9.89 -0.88
N GLU A 13 11.92 9.03 -0.98
CA GLU A 13 13.11 9.29 -1.80
C GLU A 13 12.77 9.54 -3.28
N ARG A 14 11.88 8.69 -3.84
CA ARG A 14 11.53 8.70 -5.26
C ARG A 14 10.07 8.96 -5.55
N LEU A 15 9.21 9.04 -4.52
CA LEU A 15 7.75 9.06 -4.69
C LEU A 15 7.11 10.28 -4.03
N ILE A 16 6.01 10.71 -4.64
CA ILE A 16 5.05 11.66 -4.10
C ILE A 16 3.75 10.91 -3.76
N TYR A 17 3.17 11.20 -2.62
CA TYR A 17 1.91 10.63 -2.16
C TYR A 17 0.84 11.72 -2.11
N ARG A 18 -0.18 11.61 -2.95
CA ARG A 18 -1.28 12.56 -3.01
C ARG A 18 -2.63 11.90 -2.81
N SER A 19 -3.62 12.66 -2.39
CA SER A 19 -5.00 12.17 -2.37
C SER A 19 -5.47 11.74 -3.76
N PRO A 20 -6.34 10.73 -3.86
CA PRO A 20 -7.06 10.45 -5.10
C PRO A 20 -8.02 11.62 -5.39
N GLU A 21 -8.07 12.02 -6.66
CA GLU A 21 -8.94 13.09 -7.13
C GLU A 21 -10.19 12.50 -7.82
N ASP A 22 -11.34 13.19 -7.69
CA ASP A 22 -12.55 12.86 -8.43
C ASP A 22 -12.48 13.43 -9.85
N ASN A 23 -11.54 12.94 -10.65
CA ASN A 23 -11.32 13.35 -12.02
C ASN A 23 -11.14 12.14 -12.96
N ASP A 24 -11.25 12.37 -14.26
CA ASP A 24 -11.17 11.32 -15.26
C ASP A 24 -9.77 10.65 -15.32
N LYS A 25 -8.69 11.40 -15.03
CA LYS A 25 -7.33 10.85 -15.05
C LYS A 25 -7.15 9.78 -13.99
N ASP A 26 -7.57 10.04 -12.74
CA ASP A 26 -7.46 9.07 -11.65
C ASP A 26 -8.42 7.91 -11.88
N LYS A 27 -9.67 8.18 -12.26
CA LYS A 27 -10.65 7.12 -12.59
C LYS A 27 -10.13 6.20 -13.68
N GLU A 28 -9.53 6.73 -14.74
CA GLU A 28 -8.98 5.94 -15.83
C GLU A 28 -7.74 5.14 -15.39
N PHE A 29 -6.85 5.74 -14.57
CA PHE A 29 -5.71 5.03 -13.98
C PHE A 29 -6.17 3.83 -13.15
N PHE A 30 -7.10 4.03 -12.20
CA PHE A 30 -7.63 2.94 -11.39
C PHE A 30 -8.37 1.91 -12.23
N PHE A 31 -9.13 2.33 -13.22
CA PHE A 31 -9.86 1.43 -14.12
C PHE A 31 -8.92 0.51 -14.90
N LYS A 32 -7.90 1.07 -15.56
CA LYS A 32 -7.03 0.32 -16.47
C LYS A 32 -5.92 -0.45 -15.75
N HIS A 33 -5.27 0.20 -14.78
CA HIS A 33 -4.00 -0.28 -14.24
C HIS A 33 -4.12 -0.93 -12.86
N ILE A 34 -5.27 -0.84 -12.22
CA ILE A 34 -5.53 -1.43 -10.90
C ILE A 34 -6.66 -2.46 -10.98
N GLU A 35 -7.90 -2.01 -11.21
CA GLU A 35 -9.09 -2.85 -11.07
C GLU A 35 -9.33 -3.79 -12.26
N ASN A 36 -8.79 -3.49 -13.43
CA ASN A 36 -8.83 -4.34 -14.62
C ASN A 36 -7.43 -4.89 -15.02
N ASP A 37 -6.44 -4.80 -14.15
CA ASP A 37 -5.21 -5.61 -14.24
C ASP A 37 -5.46 -6.96 -13.52
N PRO A 38 -5.59 -8.09 -14.26
CA PRO A 38 -5.90 -9.38 -13.63
C PRO A 38 -4.83 -9.83 -12.63
N ILE A 39 -3.56 -9.48 -12.86
CA ILE A 39 -2.45 -9.84 -11.98
C ILE A 39 -2.51 -9.02 -10.70
N ALA A 40 -2.76 -7.70 -10.80
CA ALA A 40 -2.96 -6.84 -9.63
C ALA A 40 -4.07 -7.37 -8.74
N LYS A 41 -5.22 -7.69 -9.34
CA LYS A 41 -6.38 -8.26 -8.63
C LYS A 41 -6.04 -9.59 -7.97
N ALA A 42 -5.46 -10.52 -8.69
CA ALA A 42 -5.11 -11.83 -8.15
C ALA A 42 -4.12 -11.76 -6.98
N LEU A 43 -3.21 -10.77 -6.97
CA LEU A 43 -2.19 -10.63 -5.93
C LEU A 43 -2.64 -9.84 -4.70
N ALA A 44 -3.68 -9.01 -4.83
CA ALA A 44 -4.08 -8.05 -3.77
C ALA A 44 -5.50 -8.24 -3.24
N ASP A 45 -6.37 -8.93 -3.97
CA ASP A 45 -7.79 -9.01 -3.65
C ASP A 45 -8.26 -10.47 -3.69
N PRO A 46 -8.70 -11.05 -2.57
CA PRO A 46 -9.20 -12.42 -2.52
C PRO A 46 -10.60 -12.60 -3.13
N SER A 47 -11.22 -11.54 -3.62
CA SER A 47 -12.54 -11.61 -4.27
C SER A 47 -12.46 -12.34 -5.62
N ILE A 48 -13.62 -12.77 -6.14
CA ILE A 48 -13.69 -13.43 -7.44
C ILE A 48 -13.07 -12.56 -8.53
N LEU A 49 -12.11 -13.12 -9.24
CA LEU A 49 -11.46 -12.46 -10.37
C LEU A 49 -12.47 -12.19 -11.50
N ARG A 50 -12.80 -10.94 -11.71
CA ARG A 50 -13.74 -10.49 -12.73
C ARG A 50 -13.42 -9.06 -13.18
N PRO A 51 -13.69 -8.71 -14.45
CA PRO A 51 -13.53 -7.34 -14.91
C PRO A 51 -14.53 -6.41 -14.20
N LYS A 52 -14.11 -5.19 -13.98
CA LYS A 52 -14.93 -4.10 -13.41
C LYS A 52 -15.41 -3.16 -14.52
N ASN A 53 -16.63 -2.65 -14.38
CA ASN A 53 -17.13 -1.56 -15.21
C ASN A 53 -16.82 -0.20 -14.54
N LYS A 54 -17.12 0.90 -15.23
CA LYS A 54 -16.86 2.26 -14.71
C LYS A 54 -17.56 2.54 -13.38
N LYS A 55 -18.80 2.07 -13.19
CA LYS A 55 -19.52 2.22 -11.92
C LYS A 55 -18.80 1.49 -10.77
N GLY A 56 -18.28 0.30 -11.02
CA GLY A 56 -17.48 -0.42 -10.03
C GLY A 56 -16.19 0.29 -9.62
N ILE A 57 -15.66 1.18 -10.47
CA ILE A 57 -14.52 2.03 -10.10
C ILE A 57 -14.95 3.17 -9.18
N GLU A 58 -16.10 3.78 -9.42
CA GLU A 58 -16.65 4.81 -8.53
C GLU A 58 -16.93 4.25 -7.12
N GLU A 59 -17.48 3.05 -7.05
CA GLU A 59 -17.69 2.32 -5.79
C GLU A 59 -16.35 2.04 -5.08
N PHE A 60 -15.34 1.55 -5.81
CA PHE A 60 -14.00 1.32 -5.29
C PHE A 60 -13.37 2.60 -4.74
N LEU A 61 -13.38 3.69 -5.51
CA LEU A 61 -12.81 4.97 -5.10
C LEU A 61 -13.53 5.54 -3.87
N THR A 62 -14.86 5.38 -3.80
CA THR A 62 -15.65 5.77 -2.64
C THR A 62 -15.23 5.02 -1.37
N GLU A 63 -15.03 3.71 -1.45
CA GLU A 63 -14.53 2.91 -0.32
C GLU A 63 -13.06 3.22 0.01
N PHE A 64 -12.22 3.41 -1.01
CA PHE A 64 -10.83 3.79 -0.85
C PHE A 64 -10.68 5.12 -0.10
N GLN A 65 -11.48 6.13 -0.45
CA GLN A 65 -11.48 7.44 0.22
C GLN A 65 -11.98 7.41 1.67
N LYS A 66 -12.72 6.38 2.08
CA LYS A 66 -13.09 6.17 3.50
C LYS A 66 -11.94 5.66 4.36
N SER A 67 -10.85 5.21 3.77
CA SER A 67 -9.66 4.77 4.50
C SER A 67 -9.13 5.89 5.39
N VAL A 68 -8.50 5.54 6.49
CA VAL A 68 -7.87 6.52 7.39
C VAL A 68 -6.83 7.36 6.65
N LEU A 69 -6.07 6.71 5.78
CA LEU A 69 -5.20 7.35 4.80
C LEU A 69 -5.37 6.65 3.46
N SER A 70 -5.69 7.40 2.42
CA SER A 70 -5.77 6.90 1.04
C SER A 70 -4.95 7.79 0.12
N VAL A 71 -3.92 7.24 -0.51
CA VAL A 71 -3.05 8.01 -1.40
C VAL A 71 -2.71 7.28 -2.68
N VAL A 72 -2.59 8.04 -3.74
CA VAL A 72 -2.01 7.63 -5.01
C VAL A 72 -0.50 7.83 -4.92
N MET A 73 0.25 6.78 -5.22
CA MET A 73 1.70 6.82 -5.33
C MET A 73 2.07 7.35 -6.71
N CYS A 74 2.86 8.40 -6.77
CA CYS A 74 3.24 9.03 -8.03
C CYS A 74 4.76 9.18 -8.15
N LEU A 75 5.27 8.99 -9.38
CA LEU A 75 6.62 9.40 -9.74
C LEU A 75 6.63 10.90 -10.03
N PRO A 76 7.55 11.69 -9.44
CA PRO A 76 7.79 13.05 -9.90
C PRO A 76 8.30 13.05 -11.35
N PRO A 77 8.14 14.13 -12.12
CA PRO A 77 8.57 14.18 -13.52
C PRO A 77 10.06 13.82 -13.73
N SER A 78 10.92 14.16 -12.78
CA SER A 78 12.34 13.82 -12.82
C SER A 78 12.59 12.31 -12.76
N GLU A 79 11.85 11.59 -11.92
CA GLU A 79 11.93 10.13 -11.79
C GLU A 79 11.23 9.43 -12.96
N ALA A 80 10.12 9.99 -13.47
CA ALA A 80 9.39 9.46 -14.62
C ALA A 80 10.27 9.39 -15.88
N LYS A 81 11.18 10.37 -16.08
CA LYS A 81 12.17 10.37 -17.18
C LYS A 81 13.09 9.16 -17.17
N GLN A 82 13.45 8.62 -16.02
CA GLN A 82 14.26 7.40 -15.89
C GLN A 82 13.55 6.16 -16.45
N HIS A 83 12.23 6.23 -16.57
CA HIS A 83 11.38 5.22 -17.20
C HIS A 83 10.97 5.56 -18.64
N SER A 84 11.63 6.54 -19.27
CA SER A 84 11.30 7.04 -20.62
C SER A 84 9.87 7.58 -20.73
N ILE A 85 9.35 8.12 -19.61
CA ILE A 85 8.02 8.75 -19.56
C ILE A 85 8.24 10.26 -19.52
N GLU A 86 7.84 10.96 -20.58
CA GLU A 86 7.79 12.41 -20.60
C GLU A 86 6.50 12.89 -19.93
N ALA A 87 6.62 13.57 -18.81
CA ALA A 87 5.51 14.10 -18.05
C ALA A 87 5.85 15.45 -17.42
N SER A 88 4.89 16.37 -17.43
CA SER A 88 4.97 17.66 -16.73
C SER A 88 4.38 17.59 -15.32
N GLU A 89 3.57 16.57 -15.03
CA GLU A 89 2.90 16.32 -13.76
C GLU A 89 3.35 14.97 -13.17
N PRO A 90 3.19 14.75 -11.85
CA PRO A 90 3.47 13.45 -11.24
C PRO A 90 2.67 12.31 -11.86
N VAL A 91 3.33 11.21 -12.21
CA VAL A 91 2.76 10.05 -12.90
C VAL A 91 2.28 9.03 -11.88
N PRO A 92 0.99 8.65 -11.85
CA PRO A 92 0.48 7.65 -10.93
C PRO A 92 1.04 6.25 -11.26
N ILE A 93 1.50 5.53 -10.25
CA ILE A 93 2.10 4.19 -10.39
C ILE A 93 1.42 3.12 -9.53
N GLY A 94 0.49 3.52 -8.66
CA GLY A 94 -0.20 2.62 -7.74
C GLY A 94 -0.92 3.39 -6.65
N PHE A 95 -1.37 2.66 -5.66
CA PHE A 95 -1.94 3.26 -4.45
C PHE A 95 -1.46 2.52 -3.20
N ILE A 96 -1.52 3.23 -2.08
CA ILE A 96 -1.36 2.66 -0.74
C ILE A 96 -2.41 3.27 0.17
N CYS A 97 -2.95 2.47 1.09
CA CYS A 97 -3.88 2.95 2.10
C CYS A 97 -3.57 2.37 3.48
N ILE A 98 -4.06 3.06 4.48
CA ILE A 98 -4.06 2.64 5.88
C ILE A 98 -5.53 2.59 6.34
N GLY A 99 -5.94 1.47 6.92
CA GLY A 99 -7.29 1.29 7.44
C GLY A 99 -8.35 1.37 6.33
N TRP A 100 -8.34 0.44 5.40
CA TRP A 100 -9.34 0.34 4.32
C TRP A 100 -10.77 0.43 4.86
N GLY A 101 -11.58 1.30 4.27
CA GLY A 101 -12.96 1.54 4.71
C GLY A 101 -13.10 2.26 6.06
N GLY A 102 -11.98 2.73 6.65
CA GLY A 102 -11.96 3.46 7.92
C GLY A 102 -11.71 2.59 9.15
N THR A 103 -11.63 3.23 10.30
CA THR A 103 -11.52 2.52 11.58
C THR A 103 -12.89 1.99 11.99
N PRO A 104 -13.03 0.69 12.34
CA PRO A 104 -14.29 0.16 12.84
C PRO A 104 -14.72 0.88 14.12
N LYS A 105 -16.00 1.27 14.18
CA LYS A 105 -16.58 1.95 15.34
C LYS A 105 -16.35 1.15 16.63
N ASN A 106 -16.02 1.85 17.71
CA ASN A 106 -15.77 1.29 19.04
C ASN A 106 -14.54 0.36 19.12
N ARG A 107 -13.56 0.53 18.20
CA ARG A 107 -12.29 -0.20 18.21
C ARG A 107 -11.08 0.73 18.13
N GLU A 108 -11.28 2.02 18.15
CA GLU A 108 -10.26 3.07 18.03
C GLU A 108 -9.18 2.94 19.14
N GLN A 109 -9.60 2.51 20.34
CA GLN A 109 -8.73 2.32 21.49
C GLN A 109 -7.66 1.24 21.26
N HIS A 110 -7.86 0.33 20.30
CA HIS A 110 -6.85 -0.70 20.00
C HIS A 110 -5.67 -0.16 19.19
N ARG A 111 -5.78 1.03 18.62
CA ARG A 111 -4.71 1.68 17.85
C ARG A 111 -4.05 0.70 16.84
N ASN A 112 -4.88 -0.13 16.18
CA ASN A 112 -4.49 -1.18 15.26
C ASN A 112 -5.05 -0.87 13.87
N THR A 113 -4.21 -1.03 12.84
CA THR A 113 -4.59 -0.77 11.45
C THR A 113 -3.90 -1.74 10.49
N HIS A 114 -4.28 -1.66 9.20
CA HIS A 114 -3.68 -2.49 8.15
C HIS A 114 -3.30 -1.63 6.95
N ILE A 115 -2.22 -2.02 6.27
CA ILE A 115 -1.80 -1.46 5.00
C ILE A 115 -2.40 -2.28 3.86
N GLY A 116 -2.97 -1.58 2.86
CA GLY A 116 -3.27 -2.13 1.55
C GLY A 116 -2.43 -1.42 0.49
N ILE A 117 -1.81 -2.18 -0.43
CA ILE A 117 -0.95 -1.62 -1.46
C ILE A 117 -1.10 -2.37 -2.77
N VAL A 118 -1.18 -1.61 -3.87
CA VAL A 118 -1.13 -2.15 -5.24
C VAL A 118 -0.24 -1.27 -6.10
N ILE A 119 0.63 -1.90 -6.91
CA ILE A 119 1.48 -1.21 -7.89
C ILE A 119 1.08 -1.68 -9.30
N ALA A 120 0.89 -0.73 -10.20
CA ALA A 120 0.61 -0.98 -11.60
C ALA A 120 1.77 -1.76 -12.26
N ASP A 121 1.46 -2.66 -13.19
CA ASP A 121 2.38 -3.67 -13.74
C ASP A 121 3.72 -3.07 -14.21
N ALA A 122 3.68 -2.00 -14.98
CA ALA A 122 4.88 -1.34 -15.54
C ALA A 122 5.88 -0.87 -14.47
N PHE A 123 5.46 -0.75 -13.21
CA PHE A 123 6.26 -0.22 -12.10
C PHE A 123 6.59 -1.26 -11.01
N ARG A 124 6.16 -2.51 -11.18
CA ARG A 124 6.52 -3.61 -10.26
C ARG A 124 8.02 -3.94 -10.36
N ASN A 125 8.56 -4.54 -9.32
CA ASN A 125 9.97 -4.98 -9.25
C ASN A 125 11.04 -3.88 -9.27
N LYS A 126 10.65 -2.63 -9.00
CA LYS A 126 11.55 -1.46 -9.00
C LYS A 126 11.82 -0.89 -7.60
N GLY A 127 11.40 -1.61 -6.55
CA GLY A 127 11.60 -1.21 -5.16
C GLY A 127 10.51 -0.28 -4.59
N TYR A 128 9.62 0.27 -5.40
CA TYR A 128 8.59 1.22 -4.98
C TYR A 128 7.65 0.68 -3.89
N GLY A 129 7.36 -0.63 -3.89
CA GLY A 129 6.52 -1.25 -2.86
C GLY A 129 7.14 -1.16 -1.47
N GLY A 130 8.43 -1.48 -1.35
CA GLY A 130 9.15 -1.39 -0.08
C GLY A 130 9.28 0.05 0.41
N GLU A 131 9.56 0.98 -0.50
CA GLU A 131 9.65 2.41 -0.21
C GLU A 131 8.32 2.95 0.31
N SER A 132 7.21 2.63 -0.37
CA SER A 132 5.88 3.09 0.03
C SER A 132 5.40 2.49 1.35
N ILE A 133 5.68 1.20 1.60
CA ILE A 133 5.34 0.57 2.88
C ILE A 133 6.14 1.22 4.02
N ASN A 134 7.44 1.49 3.85
CA ASN A 134 8.24 2.19 4.84
C ASN A 134 7.70 3.60 5.14
N TRP A 135 7.32 4.34 4.11
CA TRP A 135 6.68 5.64 4.26
C TRP A 135 5.35 5.53 5.03
N ALA A 136 4.52 4.55 4.70
CA ALA A 136 3.24 4.34 5.37
C ALA A 136 3.40 3.93 6.83
N LEU A 137 4.42 3.13 7.17
CA LEU A 137 4.78 2.81 8.55
C LEU A 137 5.22 4.06 9.32
N ASP A 138 6.06 4.90 8.71
CA ASP A 138 6.48 6.16 9.33
C ASP A 138 5.28 7.09 9.57
N TRP A 139 4.36 7.17 8.62
CA TRP A 139 3.13 7.92 8.79
C TRP A 139 2.26 7.35 9.92
N ALA A 140 2.05 6.04 9.94
CA ALA A 140 1.18 5.37 10.90
C ALA A 140 1.67 5.54 12.34
N PHE A 141 2.97 5.32 12.59
CA PHE A 141 3.53 5.39 13.93
C PHE A 141 3.82 6.82 14.39
N ARG A 142 4.25 7.73 13.48
CA ARG A 142 4.58 9.12 13.87
C ARG A 142 3.37 10.04 13.94
N PHE A 143 2.44 9.90 13.02
CA PHE A 143 1.30 10.83 12.86
C PHE A 143 -0.05 10.18 13.14
N GLY A 144 -0.24 8.92 12.74
CA GLY A 144 -1.48 8.19 12.96
C GLY A 144 -1.69 7.72 14.40
N GLY A 145 -0.62 7.67 15.21
CA GLY A 145 -0.68 7.25 16.61
C GLY A 145 -1.04 5.77 16.78
N TYR A 146 -0.77 4.93 15.79
CA TYR A 146 -1.02 3.50 15.87
C TYR A 146 0.02 2.79 16.74
N HIS A 147 -0.41 1.71 17.37
CA HIS A 147 0.46 0.81 18.15
C HIS A 147 0.88 -0.41 17.32
N ARG A 148 0.04 -0.82 16.39
CA ARG A 148 0.27 -1.98 15.53
C ARG A 148 -0.19 -1.70 14.10
N VAL A 149 0.62 -2.12 13.13
CA VAL A 149 0.28 -2.07 11.70
C VAL A 149 0.37 -3.48 11.11
N GLY A 150 -0.73 -3.97 10.57
CA GLY A 150 -0.81 -5.25 9.89
C GLY A 150 -0.68 -5.10 8.37
N ILE A 151 -0.32 -6.19 7.70
CA ILE A 151 -0.38 -6.35 6.26
C ILE A 151 -0.58 -7.82 5.94
N GLY A 152 -1.49 -8.14 5.01
CA GLY A 152 -1.77 -9.52 4.63
C GLY A 152 -1.32 -9.84 3.21
N THR A 153 -1.17 -11.13 2.90
CA THR A 153 -0.95 -11.59 1.52
C THR A 153 -1.42 -13.02 1.31
N LEU A 154 -1.57 -13.38 0.05
CA LEU A 154 -1.98 -14.71 -0.38
C LEU A 154 -0.76 -15.66 -0.44
N GLY A 155 -0.98 -16.94 -0.12
CA GLY A 155 0.10 -17.92 -0.02
C GLY A 155 0.93 -18.08 -1.30
N PHE A 156 0.35 -17.81 -2.47
CA PHE A 156 1.06 -17.84 -3.75
C PHE A 156 1.83 -16.53 -4.08
N ASN A 157 1.67 -15.48 -3.28
CA ASN A 157 2.40 -14.22 -3.49
C ASN A 157 3.71 -14.21 -2.67
N GLU A 158 4.64 -15.10 -3.04
CA GLU A 158 5.93 -15.25 -2.34
C GLU A 158 6.76 -13.95 -2.30
N ARG A 159 6.60 -13.11 -3.33
CA ARG A 159 7.30 -11.81 -3.40
C ARG A 159 6.86 -10.86 -2.29
N ALA A 160 5.56 -10.77 -2.03
CA ALA A 160 5.04 -9.95 -0.94
C ALA A 160 5.51 -10.51 0.41
N GLN A 161 5.46 -11.84 0.60
CA GLN A 161 5.96 -12.49 1.81
C GLN A 161 7.43 -12.17 2.06
N HIS A 162 8.28 -12.29 1.03
CA HIS A 162 9.70 -11.94 1.12
C HIS A 162 9.90 -10.46 1.45
N LEU A 163 9.17 -9.57 0.77
CA LEU A 163 9.24 -8.12 0.99
C LEU A 163 8.86 -7.76 2.43
N TYR A 164 7.75 -8.29 2.95
CA TYR A 164 7.27 -7.95 4.29
C TYR A 164 8.26 -8.41 5.36
N LYS A 165 8.80 -9.63 5.26
CA LYS A 165 9.87 -10.12 6.14
C LYS A 165 11.13 -9.25 6.06
N LYS A 166 11.55 -8.84 4.85
CA LYS A 166 12.70 -7.93 4.65
C LYS A 166 12.49 -6.56 5.29
N LEU A 167 11.25 -6.06 5.32
CA LEU A 167 10.88 -4.79 5.95
C LEU A 167 10.76 -4.89 7.48
N GLY A 168 10.88 -6.10 8.06
CA GLY A 168 10.84 -6.32 9.49
C GLY A 168 9.45 -6.70 10.03
N PHE A 169 8.48 -6.98 9.18
CA PHE A 169 7.21 -7.54 9.64
C PHE A 169 7.38 -8.98 10.13
N VAL A 170 6.68 -9.32 11.19
CA VAL A 170 6.61 -10.67 11.75
C VAL A 170 5.37 -11.38 11.22
N GLU A 171 5.48 -12.64 10.79
CA GLU A 171 4.34 -13.49 10.45
C GLU A 171 3.58 -13.84 11.75
N GLU A 172 2.32 -13.40 11.86
CA GLU A 172 1.51 -13.55 13.06
C GLU A 172 0.48 -14.67 12.96
N GLY A 173 0.11 -15.03 11.73
CA GLY A 173 -0.86 -16.07 11.53
C GLY A 173 -0.97 -16.53 10.08
N ARG A 174 -1.58 -17.73 9.95
CA ARG A 174 -1.81 -18.36 8.66
C ARG A 174 -3.15 -19.08 8.69
N SER A 175 -4.11 -18.59 7.91
CA SER A 175 -5.38 -19.26 7.71
C SER A 175 -5.23 -20.26 6.57
N ARG A 176 -5.15 -21.56 6.92
CA ARG A 176 -4.89 -22.62 5.96
C ARG A 176 -6.06 -22.77 4.99
N GLU A 177 -5.76 -22.91 3.69
CA GLU A 177 -6.73 -23.19 2.63
C GLU A 177 -7.93 -22.21 2.62
N ALA A 178 -7.68 -20.95 2.98
CA ALA A 178 -8.72 -19.92 3.06
C ALA A 178 -9.07 -19.31 1.69
N ILE A 179 -8.21 -19.48 0.68
CA ILE A 179 -8.34 -18.84 -0.63
C ILE A 179 -8.39 -19.89 -1.72
N TRP A 180 -9.47 -19.89 -2.50
CA TRP A 180 -9.58 -20.68 -3.73
C TRP A 180 -9.12 -19.84 -4.92
N PHE A 181 -8.03 -20.24 -5.58
CA PHE A 181 -7.54 -19.57 -6.78
C PHE A 181 -6.89 -20.57 -7.73
N ASP A 182 -7.21 -20.50 -9.01
CA ASP A 182 -6.69 -21.34 -10.09
C ASP A 182 -6.69 -22.84 -9.77
N ARG A 183 -7.86 -23.36 -9.34
CA ARG A 183 -8.12 -24.77 -8.98
C ARG A 183 -7.29 -25.31 -7.81
N LYS A 184 -6.80 -24.41 -6.95
CA LYS A 184 -6.05 -24.77 -5.75
C LYS A 184 -6.54 -23.96 -4.54
N TRP A 185 -6.37 -24.54 -3.37
CA TRP A 185 -6.53 -23.87 -2.11
C TRP A 185 -5.19 -23.27 -1.66
N TRP A 186 -5.23 -22.05 -1.20
CA TRP A 186 -4.08 -21.31 -0.73
C TRP A 186 -4.34 -20.71 0.63
N ASP A 187 -3.26 -20.51 1.39
CA ASP A 187 -3.34 -19.87 2.69
C ASP A 187 -3.48 -18.34 2.55
N MET A 188 -4.16 -17.73 3.50
CA MET A 188 -4.05 -16.31 3.78
C MET A 188 -3.02 -16.12 4.89
N ILE A 189 -2.06 -15.23 4.71
CA ILE A 189 -0.95 -15.03 5.64
C ILE A 189 -0.98 -13.60 6.15
N ASP A 190 -1.01 -13.45 7.46
CA ASP A 190 -1.05 -12.17 8.15
C ASP A 190 0.32 -11.85 8.77
N TYR A 191 0.75 -10.62 8.57
CA TYR A 191 1.98 -10.06 9.12
C TYR A 191 1.65 -8.83 9.95
N GLY A 192 2.44 -8.57 10.99
CA GLY A 192 2.31 -7.39 11.84
C GLY A 192 3.66 -6.76 12.14
N MET A 193 3.61 -5.47 12.48
CA MET A 193 4.72 -4.72 13.05
C MET A 193 4.20 -3.89 14.23
N LEU A 194 4.87 -3.95 15.35
CA LEU A 194 4.57 -3.17 16.54
C LEU A 194 5.40 -1.88 16.57
N GLU A 195 4.87 -0.85 17.25
CA GLU A 195 5.50 0.47 17.35
C GLU A 195 6.96 0.38 17.82
N HIS A 196 7.25 -0.41 18.85
CA HIS A 196 8.62 -0.56 19.37
C HIS A 196 9.58 -1.32 18.42
N GLU A 197 9.06 -2.23 17.58
CA GLU A 197 9.84 -2.92 16.55
C GLU A 197 10.24 -1.93 15.44
N TRP A 198 9.29 -1.08 15.01
CA TRP A 198 9.56 0.00 14.07
C TRP A 198 10.59 0.99 14.62
N GLU A 199 10.47 1.40 15.90
CA GLU A 199 11.46 2.28 16.56
C GLU A 199 12.86 1.69 16.52
N ALA A 200 13.00 0.40 16.86
CA ALA A 200 14.27 -0.30 16.81
C ALA A 200 14.89 -0.34 15.41
N LEU A 201 14.08 -0.57 14.38
CA LEU A 201 14.53 -0.54 12.97
C LEU A 201 15.01 0.86 12.56
N ARG A 202 14.29 1.92 12.95
CA ARG A 202 14.67 3.32 12.63
C ARG A 202 15.92 3.78 13.41
N ALA A 203 16.10 3.31 14.65
CA ALA A 203 17.31 3.58 15.41
C ALA A 203 18.53 2.95 14.74
N LYS A 204 18.42 1.69 14.30
CA LYS A 204 19.50 0.99 13.61
C LYS A 204 19.90 1.67 12.30
N SER A 205 18.94 2.06 11.48
CA SER A 205 19.22 2.71 10.18
C SER A 205 19.95 4.06 10.32
N LYS A 206 19.80 4.76 11.46
CA LYS A 206 20.51 6.01 11.75
C LYS A 206 21.95 5.79 12.20
N LEU A 207 22.29 4.60 12.71
CA LEU A 207 23.66 4.26 13.11
C LEU A 207 24.49 3.78 11.91
N ASP A 208 23.81 3.27 10.87
CA ASP A 208 24.45 2.72 9.66
C ASP A 208 24.60 3.79 8.55
N SER A 209 24.08 5.02 8.74
CA SER A 209 24.14 6.17 7.81
C SER A 209 25.16 7.22 8.25
#